data_0e136d4c86011ff3ba8a74a99075d545
#
_entry.id   0e136d4c86011ff3ba8a74a99075d545
#
_cell.length_a   1.000
_cell.length_b   1.000
_cell.length_c   1.000
_cell.angle_alpha   90.00
_cell.angle_beta   90.00
_cell.angle_gamma   90.00
#
_symmetry.space_group_name_H-M   'P 1'
#
loop_
_entity.id
_entity.type
_entity.pdbx_description
1 polymer ?
#
loop_
_entity_poly.entity_id
_entity_poly.type
_entity_poly.pdbx_seq_one_letter_code
_entity_poly.pdbx_strand_id
1 'polypeptide(L)'
;MAIQDIYPTALRLLGRPVLVVGGGPVAARRARGLLDAGARVTVVAPLACPALNDLSDAGLLSWQPRPYRSSDVDGAWFVQTATGDAGVDAQVAADAEAQRIWCVNASDHEASAAWTPAVAVVDDVKIAVNAGGDPRRAMALRDAVATALAAGDLPLRRHRASGTGSAAGAGTVALVGGGPGDTGLITVRGRRLLGQADVVVADRLGPRELLAELAPDVRVIEVGKTPGHHPVPQSEINRILVDEALAGHRVVRLKGGDPYVLGRGGEEAEFCRQHGVEVEVVPGVTSAVSVPAAAGIPVTHRGLAKGFSVVTGHEELSEVPARADHTVILLMGVGQLRDSAASLGRAGLPAGTPVGIVENGYLPNQRVTIGTLETIADQAEAAGVANPAVIVIGDVVRVSPFAPSHFKTADYSTTSPNVPRVPAR
;
A
#
# COMPACT_ATOMS: atom_id res chain seq x y z
N MET A 1 -35.97 -2.40 -15.89
CA MET A 1 -35.66 -3.79 -15.50
C MET A 1 -35.13 -3.77 -14.06
N ALA A 2 -35.69 -4.62 -13.21
CA ALA A 2 -35.17 -4.74 -11.84
C ALA A 2 -33.89 -5.55 -11.84
N ILE A 3 -32.92 -5.24 -10.95
CA ILE A 3 -31.66 -6.01 -10.75
C ILE A 3 -31.93 -7.51 -10.53
N GLN A 4 -33.13 -7.87 -10.11
CA GLN A 4 -33.58 -9.23 -9.85
C GLN A 4 -33.66 -10.14 -11.08
N ASP A 5 -33.64 -9.58 -12.30
CA ASP A 5 -33.73 -10.32 -13.56
C ASP A 5 -32.36 -10.76 -14.12
N ILE A 6 -31.25 -10.42 -13.44
CA ILE A 6 -29.89 -10.73 -13.89
C ILE A 6 -29.27 -11.81 -13.02
N TYR A 7 -28.87 -12.92 -13.64
CA TYR A 7 -28.08 -13.97 -12.99
C TYR A 7 -26.57 -13.76 -13.24
N PRO A 8 -25.77 -13.43 -12.19
CA PRO A 8 -24.36 -13.21 -12.37
C PRO A 8 -23.60 -14.53 -12.60
N THR A 9 -22.85 -14.59 -13.67
CA THR A 9 -22.01 -15.76 -14.00
C THR A 9 -20.70 -15.33 -14.66
N ALA A 10 -19.68 -16.18 -14.59
CA ALA A 10 -18.41 -15.99 -15.27
C ALA A 10 -18.28 -17.06 -16.38
N LEU A 11 -18.12 -16.63 -17.63
CA LEU A 11 -17.97 -17.53 -18.76
C LEU A 11 -16.51 -17.98 -18.91
N ARG A 12 -16.29 -19.26 -19.04
CA ARG A 12 -14.99 -19.84 -19.39
C ARG A 12 -14.89 -19.99 -20.91
N LEU A 13 -14.18 -19.04 -21.55
CA LEU A 13 -14.12 -18.94 -23.01
C LEU A 13 -12.83 -19.51 -23.63
N LEU A 14 -11.91 -20.05 -22.84
CA LEU A 14 -10.66 -20.60 -23.34
C LEU A 14 -10.90 -21.62 -24.49
N GLY A 15 -10.36 -21.31 -25.68
CA GLY A 15 -10.47 -22.10 -26.89
C GLY A 15 -11.87 -22.15 -27.51
N ARG A 16 -12.86 -21.44 -26.98
CA ARG A 16 -14.23 -21.44 -27.51
C ARG A 16 -14.43 -20.40 -28.61
N PRO A 17 -15.17 -20.72 -29.68
CA PRO A 17 -15.48 -19.77 -30.75
C PRO A 17 -16.46 -18.70 -30.22
N VAL A 18 -16.14 -17.43 -30.47
CA VAL A 18 -16.99 -16.27 -30.15
C VAL A 18 -17.06 -15.32 -31.33
N LEU A 19 -18.20 -14.69 -31.53
CA LEU A 19 -18.43 -13.77 -32.64
C LEU A 19 -18.53 -12.33 -32.13
N VAL A 20 -17.87 -11.42 -32.83
CA VAL A 20 -18.06 -9.96 -32.67
C VAL A 20 -18.50 -9.39 -34.01
N VAL A 21 -19.69 -8.79 -34.03
CA VAL A 21 -20.22 -8.10 -35.22
C VAL A 21 -20.04 -6.62 -35.07
N GLY A 22 -19.24 -6.02 -35.94
CA GLY A 22 -18.87 -4.61 -35.93
C GLY A 22 -17.36 -4.40 -36.03
N GLY A 23 -16.94 -3.27 -36.63
CA GLY A 23 -15.54 -2.97 -36.94
C GLY A 23 -14.98 -1.73 -36.26
N GLY A 24 -15.77 -1.07 -35.40
CA GLY A 24 -15.40 0.17 -34.74
C GLY A 24 -14.58 -0.02 -33.46
N PRO A 25 -14.20 1.10 -32.77
CA PRO A 25 -13.43 1.06 -31.52
C PRO A 25 -14.11 0.29 -30.38
N VAL A 26 -15.44 0.27 -30.33
CA VAL A 26 -16.21 -0.50 -29.35
C VAL A 26 -16.01 -2.00 -29.59
N ALA A 27 -16.12 -2.45 -30.83
CA ALA A 27 -15.89 -3.84 -31.22
C ALA A 27 -14.44 -4.27 -30.90
N ALA A 28 -13.45 -3.41 -31.20
CA ALA A 28 -12.04 -3.65 -30.87
C ALA A 28 -11.81 -3.88 -29.36
N ARG A 29 -12.37 -3.02 -28.52
CA ARG A 29 -12.28 -3.17 -27.05
C ARG A 29 -12.92 -4.46 -26.57
N ARG A 30 -14.08 -4.82 -27.12
CA ARG A 30 -14.78 -6.08 -26.80
C ARG A 30 -14.00 -7.31 -27.25
N ALA A 31 -13.48 -7.29 -28.47
CA ALA A 31 -12.64 -8.36 -29.01
C ALA A 31 -11.41 -8.61 -28.13
N ARG A 32 -10.74 -7.53 -27.67
CA ARG A 32 -9.58 -7.64 -26.77
C ARG A 32 -9.93 -8.35 -25.46
N GLY A 33 -11.02 -7.97 -24.80
CA GLY A 33 -11.46 -8.64 -23.57
C GLY A 33 -11.83 -10.12 -23.75
N LEU A 34 -12.31 -10.51 -24.92
CA LEU A 34 -12.58 -11.91 -25.27
C LEU A 34 -11.28 -12.67 -25.53
N LEU A 35 -10.31 -12.05 -26.21
CA LEU A 35 -8.96 -12.60 -26.42
C LEU A 35 -8.23 -12.81 -25.08
N ASP A 36 -8.31 -11.86 -24.17
CA ASP A 36 -7.74 -11.96 -22.81
C ASP A 36 -8.37 -13.12 -22.02
N ALA A 37 -9.61 -13.51 -22.34
CA ALA A 37 -10.27 -14.68 -21.80
C ALA A 37 -9.92 -15.99 -22.54
N GLY A 38 -9.00 -15.94 -23.54
CA GLY A 38 -8.56 -17.07 -24.34
C GLY A 38 -9.55 -17.57 -25.38
N ALA A 39 -10.54 -16.76 -25.75
CA ALA A 39 -11.51 -17.12 -26.78
C ALA A 39 -10.90 -17.12 -28.19
N ARG A 40 -11.44 -17.93 -29.08
CA ARG A 40 -11.18 -17.83 -30.52
C ARG A 40 -12.17 -16.82 -31.11
N VAL A 41 -11.68 -15.62 -31.38
CA VAL A 41 -12.52 -14.47 -31.77
C VAL A 41 -12.62 -14.41 -33.31
N THR A 42 -13.84 -14.39 -33.83
CA THR A 42 -14.13 -13.99 -35.19
C THR A 42 -14.82 -12.64 -35.21
N VAL A 43 -14.33 -11.72 -36.01
CA VAL A 43 -14.94 -10.39 -36.21
C VAL A 43 -15.56 -10.36 -37.62
N VAL A 44 -16.81 -9.94 -37.72
CA VAL A 44 -17.51 -9.71 -38.98
C VAL A 44 -17.85 -8.24 -39.13
N ALA A 45 -17.25 -7.58 -40.10
CA ALA A 45 -17.50 -6.17 -40.39
C ALA A 45 -16.98 -5.82 -41.80
N PRO A 46 -17.67 -4.96 -42.59
CA PRO A 46 -17.18 -4.51 -43.90
C PRO A 46 -15.86 -3.76 -43.80
N LEU A 47 -15.66 -2.99 -42.72
CA LEU A 47 -14.46 -2.20 -42.45
C LEU A 47 -14.03 -2.46 -40.98
N ALA A 48 -12.73 -2.45 -40.73
CA ALA A 48 -12.17 -2.57 -39.39
C ALA A 48 -11.34 -1.34 -39.05
N CYS A 49 -11.45 -0.88 -37.80
CA CYS A 49 -10.58 0.18 -37.28
C CYS A 49 -9.13 -0.32 -37.13
N PRO A 50 -8.12 0.59 -37.06
CA PRO A 50 -6.71 0.20 -36.97
C PRO A 50 -6.42 -0.85 -35.88
N ALA A 51 -7.01 -0.69 -34.70
CA ALA A 51 -6.80 -1.63 -33.59
C ALA A 51 -7.32 -3.06 -33.86
N LEU A 52 -8.35 -3.23 -34.71
CA LEU A 52 -8.81 -4.56 -35.14
C LEU A 52 -7.92 -5.12 -36.25
N ASN A 53 -7.44 -4.27 -37.16
CA ASN A 53 -6.48 -4.66 -38.17
C ASN A 53 -5.20 -5.19 -37.52
N ASP A 54 -4.62 -4.46 -36.56
CA ASP A 54 -3.42 -4.88 -35.84
C ASP A 54 -3.60 -6.26 -35.17
N LEU A 55 -4.77 -6.51 -34.55
CA LEU A 55 -5.07 -7.81 -33.94
C LEU A 55 -5.24 -8.93 -34.98
N SER A 56 -5.80 -8.64 -36.13
CA SER A 56 -5.96 -9.58 -37.23
C SER A 56 -4.61 -9.90 -37.89
N ASP A 57 -3.79 -8.88 -38.16
CA ASP A 57 -2.47 -9.04 -38.76
C ASP A 57 -1.50 -9.80 -37.84
N ALA A 58 -1.67 -9.65 -36.53
CA ALA A 58 -0.96 -10.45 -35.51
C ALA A 58 -1.49 -11.91 -35.40
N GLY A 59 -2.53 -12.28 -36.16
CA GLY A 59 -3.11 -13.63 -36.11
C GLY A 59 -3.87 -13.95 -34.81
N LEU A 60 -4.21 -12.94 -34.02
CA LEU A 60 -4.88 -13.10 -32.72
C LEU A 60 -6.39 -13.30 -32.88
N LEU A 61 -6.99 -12.80 -33.96
CA LEU A 61 -8.39 -12.99 -34.31
C LEU A 61 -8.55 -13.22 -35.81
N SER A 62 -9.73 -13.71 -36.21
CA SER A 62 -10.12 -13.83 -37.63
C SER A 62 -11.05 -12.68 -38.00
N TRP A 63 -10.66 -11.82 -38.94
CA TRP A 63 -11.54 -10.80 -39.47
C TRP A 63 -12.12 -11.19 -40.84
N GLN A 64 -13.44 -11.02 -40.98
CA GLN A 64 -14.20 -11.25 -42.21
C GLN A 64 -14.65 -9.89 -42.76
N PRO A 65 -14.02 -9.38 -43.85
CA PRO A 65 -14.31 -8.03 -44.38
C PRO A 65 -15.61 -8.04 -45.25
N ARG A 66 -16.73 -8.23 -44.62
CA ARG A 66 -18.06 -8.31 -45.28
C ARG A 66 -19.19 -7.95 -44.29
N PRO A 67 -20.39 -7.64 -44.80
CA PRO A 67 -21.57 -7.54 -43.95
C PRO A 67 -21.90 -8.86 -43.23
N TYR A 68 -22.61 -8.72 -42.09
CA TYR A 68 -23.13 -9.83 -41.31
C TYR A 68 -24.11 -10.71 -42.12
N ARG A 69 -24.14 -11.97 -41.81
CA ARG A 69 -25.11 -12.97 -42.30
C ARG A 69 -25.60 -13.82 -41.13
N SER A 70 -26.86 -14.23 -41.14
CA SER A 70 -27.46 -15.00 -40.05
C SER A 70 -26.70 -16.32 -39.74
N SER A 71 -26.01 -16.93 -40.70
CA SER A 71 -25.17 -18.10 -40.46
C SER A 71 -23.86 -17.80 -39.71
N ASP A 72 -23.51 -16.55 -39.48
CA ASP A 72 -22.27 -16.22 -38.79
C ASP A 72 -22.31 -16.57 -37.29
N VAL A 73 -23.51 -16.66 -36.69
CA VAL A 73 -23.68 -17.09 -35.29
C VAL A 73 -23.54 -18.60 -35.10
N ASP A 74 -23.50 -19.38 -36.18
CA ASP A 74 -23.48 -20.84 -36.10
C ASP A 74 -22.24 -21.33 -35.35
N GLY A 75 -22.48 -22.10 -34.27
CA GLY A 75 -21.43 -22.69 -33.46
C GLY A 75 -20.71 -21.70 -32.51
N ALA A 76 -21.11 -20.44 -32.46
CA ALA A 76 -20.58 -19.50 -31.47
C ALA A 76 -21.11 -19.81 -30.07
N TRP A 77 -20.27 -19.68 -29.06
CA TRP A 77 -20.67 -19.80 -27.64
C TRP A 77 -21.17 -18.48 -27.04
N PHE A 78 -20.74 -17.39 -27.64
CA PHE A 78 -21.07 -16.04 -27.15
C PHE A 78 -20.96 -15.06 -28.33
N VAL A 79 -21.88 -14.12 -28.40
CA VAL A 79 -21.95 -13.11 -29.46
C VAL A 79 -21.94 -11.72 -28.86
N GLN A 80 -21.21 -10.80 -29.47
CA GLN A 80 -21.30 -9.38 -29.16
C GLN A 80 -21.51 -8.59 -30.44
N THR A 81 -22.48 -7.68 -30.43
CA THR A 81 -22.71 -6.77 -31.55
C THR A 81 -22.44 -5.32 -31.18
N ALA A 82 -21.78 -4.60 -32.05
CA ALA A 82 -21.39 -3.19 -31.91
C ALA A 82 -21.16 -2.57 -33.29
N THR A 83 -22.16 -2.64 -34.15
CA THR A 83 -22.09 -2.17 -35.55
C THR A 83 -22.32 -0.66 -35.66
N GLY A 84 -23.07 -0.08 -34.72
CA GLY A 84 -23.60 1.29 -34.81
C GLY A 84 -24.87 1.39 -35.64
N ASP A 85 -25.35 0.27 -36.21
CA ASP A 85 -26.64 0.14 -36.89
C ASP A 85 -27.56 -0.68 -36.03
N ALA A 86 -28.60 -0.07 -35.48
CA ALA A 86 -29.56 -0.73 -34.58
C ALA A 86 -30.32 -1.86 -35.25
N GLY A 87 -30.57 -1.80 -36.58
CA GLY A 87 -31.24 -2.85 -37.33
C GLY A 87 -30.38 -4.09 -37.47
N VAL A 88 -29.10 -3.95 -37.78
CA VAL A 88 -28.13 -5.04 -37.83
C VAL A 88 -27.92 -5.61 -36.43
N ASP A 89 -27.74 -4.79 -35.41
CA ASP A 89 -27.55 -5.24 -34.03
C ASP A 89 -28.77 -6.05 -33.53
N ALA A 90 -30.00 -5.62 -33.87
CA ALA A 90 -31.23 -6.36 -33.55
C ALA A 90 -31.32 -7.71 -34.29
N GLN A 91 -30.93 -7.74 -35.58
CA GLN A 91 -30.89 -8.96 -36.36
C GLN A 91 -29.92 -9.98 -35.75
N VAL A 92 -28.69 -9.54 -35.39
CA VAL A 92 -27.70 -10.42 -34.76
C VAL A 92 -28.22 -10.98 -33.42
N ALA A 93 -28.88 -10.13 -32.60
CA ALA A 93 -29.45 -10.56 -31.34
C ALA A 93 -30.57 -11.61 -31.55
N ALA A 94 -31.46 -11.40 -32.53
CA ALA A 94 -32.53 -12.34 -32.87
C ALA A 94 -32.00 -13.69 -33.37
N ASP A 95 -30.98 -13.67 -34.24
CA ASP A 95 -30.36 -14.89 -34.76
C ASP A 95 -29.63 -15.67 -33.65
N ALA A 96 -28.96 -14.98 -32.72
CA ALA A 96 -28.33 -15.60 -31.57
C ALA A 96 -29.35 -16.20 -30.59
N GLU A 97 -30.48 -15.50 -30.32
CA GLU A 97 -31.57 -15.97 -29.46
C GLU A 97 -32.22 -17.23 -30.04
N ALA A 98 -32.47 -17.26 -31.36
CA ALA A 98 -33.02 -18.43 -32.06
C ALA A 98 -32.17 -19.69 -31.87
N GLN A 99 -30.85 -19.52 -31.71
CA GLN A 99 -29.90 -20.60 -31.44
C GLN A 99 -29.53 -20.76 -29.96
N ARG A 100 -30.18 -20.02 -29.05
CA ARG A 100 -29.92 -20.03 -27.61
C ARG A 100 -28.48 -19.65 -27.25
N ILE A 101 -27.90 -18.71 -28.00
CA ILE A 101 -26.58 -18.18 -27.80
C ILE A 101 -26.68 -16.84 -27.05
N TRP A 102 -25.94 -16.68 -25.97
CA TRP A 102 -25.91 -15.41 -25.23
C TRP A 102 -25.37 -14.29 -26.11
N CYS A 103 -26.15 -13.22 -26.29
CA CYS A 103 -25.77 -12.04 -27.07
C CYS A 103 -25.79 -10.76 -26.23
N VAL A 104 -24.72 -9.97 -26.38
CA VAL A 104 -24.66 -8.59 -25.85
C VAL A 104 -24.90 -7.63 -27.00
N ASN A 105 -26.04 -6.96 -27.01
CA ASN A 105 -26.39 -5.93 -28.00
C ASN A 105 -25.91 -4.55 -27.49
N ALA A 106 -25.03 -3.87 -28.23
CA ALA A 106 -24.51 -2.57 -27.84
C ALA A 106 -25.50 -1.43 -28.05
N SER A 107 -26.43 -1.58 -28.98
CA SER A 107 -27.43 -0.55 -29.31
C SER A 107 -28.64 -0.59 -28.38
N ASP A 108 -28.95 -1.78 -27.82
CA ASP A 108 -30.09 -1.99 -26.94
C ASP A 108 -29.75 -2.97 -25.82
N HIS A 109 -29.50 -2.43 -24.63
CA HIS A 109 -29.16 -3.24 -23.48
C HIS A 109 -30.38 -3.98 -22.88
N GLU A 110 -31.61 -3.50 -23.08
CA GLU A 110 -32.81 -4.15 -22.59
C GLU A 110 -33.16 -5.40 -23.43
N ALA A 111 -32.86 -5.35 -24.73
CA ALA A 111 -33.01 -6.50 -25.62
C ALA A 111 -31.78 -7.45 -25.59
N SER A 112 -30.77 -7.18 -24.79
CA SER A 112 -29.59 -8.05 -24.66
C SER A 112 -29.88 -9.28 -23.81
N ALA A 113 -29.57 -10.47 -24.30
CA ALA A 113 -29.65 -11.72 -23.52
C ALA A 113 -28.54 -11.81 -22.43
N ALA A 114 -27.48 -11.03 -22.56
CA ALA A 114 -26.39 -10.96 -21.58
C ALA A 114 -25.87 -9.53 -21.44
N TRP A 115 -25.37 -9.18 -20.24
CA TRP A 115 -24.76 -7.89 -19.98
C TRP A 115 -23.27 -8.02 -19.67
N THR A 116 -22.47 -7.10 -20.21
CA THR A 116 -21.05 -7.01 -19.90
C THR A 116 -20.84 -6.10 -18.70
N PRO A 117 -20.35 -6.62 -17.57
CA PRO A 117 -20.09 -5.79 -16.38
C PRO A 117 -18.89 -4.86 -16.60
N ALA A 118 -18.74 -3.85 -15.71
CA ALA A 118 -17.49 -3.13 -15.58
C ALA A 118 -16.47 -4.05 -14.90
N VAL A 119 -15.31 -4.28 -15.53
CA VAL A 119 -14.30 -5.25 -15.05
C VAL A 119 -13.01 -4.55 -14.68
N ALA A 120 -12.40 -4.95 -13.55
CA ALA A 120 -11.01 -4.67 -13.20
C ALA A 120 -10.32 -5.98 -12.76
N VAL A 121 -8.99 -5.96 -12.77
CA VAL A 121 -8.16 -7.06 -12.29
C VAL A 121 -7.15 -6.48 -11.32
N VAL A 122 -7.09 -7.07 -10.12
CA VAL A 122 -6.09 -6.76 -9.12
C VAL A 122 -5.47 -8.10 -8.72
N ASP A 123 -4.19 -8.28 -9.03
CA ASP A 123 -3.49 -9.57 -8.95
C ASP A 123 -4.25 -10.69 -9.69
N ASP A 124 -4.75 -11.68 -8.96
CA ASP A 124 -5.54 -12.79 -9.49
C ASP A 124 -7.06 -12.64 -9.22
N VAL A 125 -7.48 -11.51 -8.64
CA VAL A 125 -8.89 -11.20 -8.38
C VAL A 125 -9.48 -10.44 -9.56
N LYS A 126 -10.50 -11.01 -10.17
CA LYS A 126 -11.29 -10.34 -11.21
C LYS A 126 -12.57 -9.77 -10.60
N ILE A 127 -12.71 -8.45 -10.64
CA ILE A 127 -13.85 -7.70 -10.14
C ILE A 127 -14.79 -7.44 -11.31
N ALA A 128 -16.06 -7.84 -11.18
CA ALA A 128 -17.07 -7.58 -12.18
C ALA A 128 -18.30 -6.90 -11.50
N VAL A 129 -18.64 -5.71 -11.93
CA VAL A 129 -19.70 -4.90 -11.30
C VAL A 129 -20.80 -4.58 -12.29
N ASN A 130 -22.05 -4.98 -11.94
CA ASN A 130 -23.26 -4.51 -12.57
C ASN A 130 -23.98 -3.56 -11.62
N ALA A 131 -24.49 -2.42 -12.10
CA ALA A 131 -25.09 -1.38 -11.29
C ALA A 131 -26.46 -0.93 -11.84
N GLY A 132 -27.33 -1.88 -12.15
CA GLY A 132 -28.72 -1.61 -12.56
C GLY A 132 -28.84 -0.88 -13.90
N GLY A 133 -27.94 -1.18 -14.88
CA GLY A 133 -27.95 -0.53 -16.19
C GLY A 133 -27.27 0.83 -16.23
N ASP A 134 -26.64 1.29 -15.13
CA ASP A 134 -25.84 2.52 -15.10
C ASP A 134 -24.32 2.20 -15.24
N PRO A 135 -23.72 2.39 -16.43
CA PRO A 135 -22.31 2.08 -16.67
C PRO A 135 -21.35 2.97 -15.85
N ARG A 136 -21.73 4.25 -15.61
CA ARG A 136 -20.87 5.18 -14.86
C ARG A 136 -20.80 4.77 -13.39
N ARG A 137 -21.93 4.40 -12.81
CA ARG A 137 -22.00 3.86 -11.45
C ARG A 137 -21.25 2.55 -11.32
N ALA A 138 -21.37 1.65 -12.30
CA ALA A 138 -20.67 0.38 -12.33
C ALA A 138 -19.14 0.59 -12.37
N MET A 139 -18.66 1.52 -13.21
CA MET A 139 -17.23 1.87 -13.27
C MET A 139 -16.73 2.48 -11.96
N ALA A 140 -17.47 3.42 -11.37
CA ALA A 140 -17.06 4.05 -10.12
C ALA A 140 -16.96 3.03 -8.96
N LEU A 141 -17.92 2.11 -8.84
CA LEU A 141 -17.88 1.04 -7.84
C LEU A 141 -16.73 0.05 -8.10
N ARG A 142 -16.52 -0.35 -9.35
CA ARG A 142 -15.40 -1.20 -9.74
C ARG A 142 -14.06 -0.57 -9.35
N ASP A 143 -13.86 0.73 -9.65
CA ASP A 143 -12.61 1.45 -9.37
C ASP A 143 -12.41 1.61 -7.85
N ALA A 144 -13.47 1.88 -7.09
CA ALA A 144 -13.40 1.96 -5.63
C ALA A 144 -12.98 0.61 -5.02
N VAL A 145 -13.59 -0.50 -5.46
CA VAL A 145 -13.23 -1.85 -4.99
C VAL A 145 -11.81 -2.22 -5.41
N ALA A 146 -11.41 -1.92 -6.65
CA ALA A 146 -10.06 -2.17 -7.13
C ALA A 146 -9.00 -1.38 -6.34
N THR A 147 -9.30 -0.11 -6.02
CA THR A 147 -8.43 0.73 -5.20
C THR A 147 -8.31 0.18 -3.78
N ALA A 148 -9.41 -0.20 -3.15
CA ALA A 148 -9.40 -0.77 -1.81
C ALA A 148 -8.63 -2.11 -1.74
N LEU A 149 -8.76 -2.97 -2.76
CA LEU A 149 -7.97 -4.19 -2.88
C LEU A 149 -6.48 -3.88 -3.06
N ALA A 150 -6.15 -2.94 -3.94
CA ALA A 150 -4.77 -2.53 -4.19
C ALA A 150 -4.12 -1.86 -2.96
N ALA A 151 -4.91 -1.17 -2.15
CA ALA A 151 -4.48 -0.57 -0.88
C ALA A 151 -4.32 -1.59 0.26
N GLY A 152 -4.88 -2.80 0.11
CA GLY A 152 -4.90 -3.81 1.17
C GLY A 152 -6.02 -3.61 2.21
N ASP A 153 -7.01 -2.74 1.90
CA ASP A 153 -8.18 -2.52 2.75
C ASP A 153 -9.21 -3.66 2.66
N LEU A 154 -9.07 -4.51 1.64
CA LEU A 154 -9.87 -5.72 1.45
C LEU A 154 -8.96 -6.94 1.40
N PRO A 155 -9.41 -8.11 1.91
CA PRO A 155 -8.57 -9.31 2.00
C PRO A 155 -8.23 -9.84 0.60
N LEU A 156 -6.94 -9.94 0.30
CA LEU A 156 -6.40 -10.55 -0.93
C LEU A 156 -5.87 -11.97 -0.70
N ARG A 157 -5.89 -12.45 0.54
CA ARG A 157 -5.32 -13.74 0.90
C ARG A 157 -6.08 -14.87 0.22
N ARG A 158 -5.34 -15.74 -0.47
CA ARG A 158 -5.90 -17.01 -0.96
C ARG A 158 -6.08 -17.96 0.23
N HIS A 159 -7.29 -18.39 0.49
CA HIS A 159 -7.49 -19.59 1.29
C HIS A 159 -6.95 -20.77 0.47
N ARG A 160 -5.79 -21.29 0.84
CA ARG A 160 -5.32 -22.56 0.29
C ARG A 160 -6.36 -23.61 0.67
N ALA A 161 -6.94 -24.26 -0.34
CA ALA A 161 -7.68 -25.47 -0.07
C ALA A 161 -6.75 -26.40 0.75
N SER A 162 -7.21 -26.86 1.88
CA SER A 162 -6.57 -27.89 2.71
C SER A 162 -6.62 -29.23 1.92
N GLY A 163 -5.83 -29.31 0.86
CA GLY A 163 -5.70 -30.42 -0.08
C GLY A 163 -4.23 -30.74 -0.25
N THR A 164 -3.86 -31.87 0.29
CA THR A 164 -2.61 -32.60 0.08
C THR A 164 -2.10 -32.47 -1.36
N GLY A 165 -0.87 -31.92 -1.55
CA GLY A 165 -0.06 -32.20 -2.71
C GLY A 165 0.06 -31.09 -3.76
N SER A 166 0.57 -29.94 -3.40
CA SER A 166 1.42 -29.16 -4.31
C SER A 166 2.78 -29.05 -3.62
N ALA A 167 3.85 -29.33 -4.35
CA ALA A 167 5.20 -29.11 -3.87
C ALA A 167 5.29 -27.69 -3.30
N ALA A 168 5.29 -27.56 -1.98
CA ALA A 168 5.40 -26.28 -1.31
C ALA A 168 6.79 -25.74 -1.64
N GLY A 169 6.87 -24.80 -2.56
CA GLY A 169 8.04 -23.95 -2.65
C GLY A 169 8.28 -23.32 -1.29
N ALA A 170 9.52 -23.05 -0.92
CA ALA A 170 9.85 -22.32 0.29
C ALA A 170 8.97 -21.05 0.37
N GLY A 171 8.46 -20.75 1.56
CA GLY A 171 7.75 -19.50 1.82
C GLY A 171 8.70 -18.30 1.73
N THR A 172 8.18 -17.14 2.02
CA THR A 172 8.93 -15.86 1.94
C THR A 172 8.84 -15.10 3.25
N VAL A 173 9.82 -14.23 3.50
CA VAL A 173 9.79 -13.27 4.61
C VAL A 173 9.69 -11.86 4.06
N ALA A 174 8.74 -11.07 4.55
CA ALA A 174 8.68 -9.64 4.32
C ALA A 174 8.95 -8.87 5.61
N LEU A 175 10.02 -8.07 5.64
CA LEU A 175 10.28 -7.12 6.73
C LEU A 175 9.50 -5.84 6.43
N VAL A 176 8.46 -5.57 7.19
CA VAL A 176 7.55 -4.46 6.95
C VAL A 176 7.65 -3.41 8.05
N GLY A 177 7.94 -2.18 7.65
CA GLY A 177 7.86 -1.02 8.54
C GLY A 177 6.40 -0.60 8.73
N GLY A 178 5.93 -0.69 9.97
CA GLY A 178 4.56 -0.34 10.35
C GLY A 178 4.34 1.15 10.62
N GLY A 179 5.38 2.00 10.50
CA GLY A 179 5.27 3.40 10.85
C GLY A 179 5.29 3.67 12.36
N PRO A 180 4.99 4.91 12.79
CA PRO A 180 5.13 5.35 14.18
C PRO A 180 4.00 4.91 15.12
N GLY A 181 2.93 4.31 14.61
CA GLY A 181 1.79 3.85 15.41
C GLY A 181 0.43 4.05 14.76
N ASP A 182 0.22 5.14 14.04
CA ASP A 182 -1.01 5.39 13.26
C ASP A 182 -1.11 4.43 12.07
N THR A 183 -2.24 3.74 11.94
CA THR A 183 -2.49 2.78 10.85
C THR A 183 -2.52 3.41 9.47
N GLY A 184 -2.78 4.71 9.37
CA GLY A 184 -2.71 5.49 8.13
C GLY A 184 -1.28 5.78 7.66
N LEU A 185 -0.26 5.53 8.50
CA LEU A 185 1.14 5.76 8.18
C LEU A 185 1.91 4.49 7.79
N ILE A 186 1.26 3.36 7.67
CA ILE A 186 1.83 2.20 6.98
C ILE A 186 1.85 2.45 5.47
N THR A 187 2.87 1.96 4.78
CA THR A 187 2.88 2.03 3.32
C THR A 187 1.83 1.10 2.72
N VAL A 188 1.27 1.48 1.56
CA VAL A 188 0.31 0.63 0.80
C VAL A 188 0.88 -0.78 0.57
N ARG A 189 2.18 -0.89 0.21
CA ARG A 189 2.85 -2.18 0.01
C ARG A 189 2.92 -2.99 1.30
N GLY A 190 3.27 -2.35 2.43
CA GLY A 190 3.32 -3.00 3.73
C GLY A 190 1.96 -3.53 4.17
N ARG A 191 0.91 -2.72 4.04
CA ARG A 191 -0.47 -3.12 4.38
C ARG A 191 -0.94 -4.31 3.55
N ARG A 192 -0.63 -4.28 2.24
CA ARG A 192 -0.97 -5.37 1.33
C ARG A 192 -0.29 -6.69 1.70
N LEU A 193 1.01 -6.68 1.99
CA LEU A 193 1.75 -7.87 2.41
C LEU A 193 1.22 -8.40 3.75
N LEU A 194 0.88 -7.50 4.68
CA LEU A 194 0.28 -7.86 5.95
C LEU A 194 -1.07 -8.58 5.76
N GLY A 195 -1.94 -8.07 4.87
CA GLY A 195 -3.20 -8.71 4.51
C GLY A 195 -3.07 -10.05 3.78
N GLN A 196 -1.89 -10.37 3.24
CA GLN A 196 -1.59 -11.63 2.56
C GLN A 196 -0.81 -12.63 3.42
N ALA A 197 -0.41 -12.25 4.63
CA ALA A 197 0.43 -13.06 5.50
C ALA A 197 -0.28 -14.35 5.96
N ASP A 198 0.50 -15.41 6.11
CA ASP A 198 0.08 -16.63 6.83
C ASP A 198 0.50 -16.54 8.31
N VAL A 199 1.66 -15.90 8.57
CA VAL A 199 2.22 -15.66 9.89
C VAL A 199 2.70 -14.21 9.99
N VAL A 200 2.36 -13.54 11.09
CA VAL A 200 2.86 -12.21 11.41
C VAL A 200 3.71 -12.29 12.68
N VAL A 201 4.99 -11.96 12.57
CA VAL A 201 5.91 -11.84 13.71
C VAL A 201 6.00 -10.36 14.05
N ALA A 202 5.42 -9.96 15.20
CA ALA A 202 5.21 -8.55 15.53
C ALA A 202 5.97 -8.11 16.78
N ASP A 203 6.55 -6.89 16.72
CA ASP A 203 7.04 -6.18 17.88
C ASP A 203 5.91 -5.49 18.64
N ARG A 204 6.14 -5.16 19.90
CA ARG A 204 5.20 -4.39 20.72
C ARG A 204 4.99 -2.95 20.19
N LEU A 205 5.99 -2.39 19.52
CA LEU A 205 5.98 -1.00 18.99
C LEU A 205 5.35 -0.90 17.60
N GLY A 206 4.99 -2.02 16.97
CA GLY A 206 4.22 -2.02 15.72
C GLY A 206 2.79 -1.54 15.95
N PRO A 207 2.10 -1.04 14.92
CA PRO A 207 0.70 -0.59 15.02
C PRO A 207 -0.21 -1.79 15.32
N ARG A 208 -0.58 -1.93 16.59
CA ARG A 208 -1.40 -3.06 17.08
C ARG A 208 -2.79 -3.12 16.45
N GLU A 209 -3.32 -1.97 16.07
CA GLU A 209 -4.62 -1.87 15.41
C GLU A 209 -4.62 -2.62 14.07
N LEU A 210 -3.48 -2.63 13.34
CA LEU A 210 -3.34 -3.42 12.12
C LEU A 210 -3.41 -4.94 12.36
N LEU A 211 -3.03 -5.40 13.54
CA LEU A 211 -3.13 -6.83 13.89
C LEU A 211 -4.59 -7.24 14.13
N ALA A 212 -5.44 -6.30 14.57
CA ALA A 212 -6.87 -6.54 14.74
C ALA A 212 -7.65 -6.63 13.40
N GLU A 213 -7.08 -6.10 12.33
CA GLU A 213 -7.64 -6.16 10.98
C GLU A 213 -7.31 -7.48 10.25
N LEU A 214 -6.43 -8.32 10.81
CA LEU A 214 -6.00 -9.56 10.18
C LEU A 214 -7.14 -10.58 10.11
N ALA A 215 -7.12 -11.43 9.09
CA ALA A 215 -8.04 -12.54 9.00
C ALA A 215 -7.86 -13.50 10.21
N PRO A 216 -8.94 -14.13 10.71
CA PRO A 216 -8.90 -14.94 11.93
C PRO A 216 -7.94 -16.14 11.91
N ASP A 217 -7.56 -16.58 10.72
CA ASP A 217 -6.65 -17.71 10.49
C ASP A 217 -5.18 -17.30 10.32
N VAL A 218 -4.86 -15.99 10.39
CA VAL A 218 -3.48 -15.49 10.43
C VAL A 218 -2.91 -15.72 11.82
N ARG A 219 -1.80 -16.42 11.89
CA ARG A 219 -1.11 -16.66 13.16
C ARG A 219 -0.21 -15.48 13.51
N VAL A 220 -0.44 -14.88 14.68
CA VAL A 220 0.39 -13.79 15.21
C VAL A 220 1.35 -14.33 16.26
N ILE A 221 2.65 -14.06 16.09
CA ILE A 221 3.72 -14.39 17.03
C ILE A 221 4.25 -13.07 17.58
N GLU A 222 3.94 -12.78 18.85
CA GLU A 222 4.45 -11.59 19.53
C GLU A 222 5.86 -11.84 20.06
N VAL A 223 6.85 -11.07 19.63
CA VAL A 223 8.26 -11.17 20.05
C VAL A 223 8.72 -9.94 20.86
N GLY A 224 7.85 -9.00 21.10
CA GLY A 224 8.12 -7.80 21.89
C GLY A 224 8.24 -8.08 23.39
N LYS A 225 8.95 -7.20 24.13
CA LYS A 225 9.05 -7.28 25.59
C LYS A 225 7.67 -7.13 26.24
N THR A 226 7.24 -8.13 27.00
CA THR A 226 6.02 -8.06 27.81
C THR A 226 6.40 -7.95 29.29
N PRO A 227 5.70 -7.15 30.11
CA PRO A 227 5.94 -7.14 31.54
C PRO A 227 5.84 -8.55 32.12
N GLY A 228 6.89 -9.01 32.81
CA GLY A 228 6.94 -10.34 33.41
C GLY A 228 7.48 -11.49 32.54
N HIS A 229 7.80 -11.22 31.26
CA HIS A 229 8.44 -12.21 30.39
C HIS A 229 9.79 -11.65 29.88
N HIS A 230 10.80 -12.52 29.83
CA HIS A 230 12.08 -12.18 29.23
C HIS A 230 11.88 -11.82 27.75
N PRO A 231 12.59 -10.79 27.25
CA PRO A 231 12.53 -10.47 25.83
C PRO A 231 13.01 -11.67 25.00
N VAL A 232 12.31 -11.95 23.92
CA VAL A 232 12.75 -12.98 22.97
C VAL A 232 14.10 -12.55 22.39
N PRO A 233 15.16 -13.38 22.51
CA PRO A 233 16.48 -13.05 21.96
C PRO A 233 16.40 -12.86 20.43
N GLN A 234 17.24 -11.96 19.88
CA GLN A 234 17.27 -11.72 18.44
C GLN A 234 17.54 -12.99 17.62
N SER A 235 18.41 -13.86 18.12
CA SER A 235 18.69 -15.16 17.48
C SER A 235 17.46 -16.05 17.38
N GLU A 236 16.57 -15.99 18.36
CA GLU A 236 15.32 -16.75 18.35
C GLU A 236 14.29 -16.12 17.39
N ILE A 237 14.19 -14.78 17.34
CA ILE A 237 13.37 -14.09 16.34
C ILE A 237 13.81 -14.49 14.93
N ASN A 238 15.11 -14.44 14.66
CA ASN A 238 15.67 -14.82 13.37
C ASN A 238 15.32 -16.27 13.01
N ARG A 239 15.40 -17.19 13.99
CA ARG A 239 15.04 -18.60 13.78
C ARG A 239 13.55 -18.76 13.47
N ILE A 240 12.66 -18.09 14.22
CA ILE A 240 11.21 -18.12 13.97
C ILE A 240 10.90 -17.71 12.52
N LEU A 241 11.53 -16.64 12.03
CA LEU A 241 11.31 -16.17 10.64
C LEU A 241 11.69 -17.26 9.61
N VAL A 242 12.84 -17.91 9.82
CA VAL A 242 13.32 -18.95 8.90
C VAL A 242 12.47 -20.21 8.98
N ASP A 243 12.17 -20.70 10.19
CA ASP A 243 11.41 -21.93 10.40
C ASP A 243 10.01 -21.82 9.78
N GLU A 244 9.35 -20.68 9.97
CA GLU A 244 8.03 -20.43 9.39
C GLU A 244 8.07 -20.33 7.86
N ALA A 245 9.10 -19.68 7.30
CA ALA A 245 9.24 -19.60 5.86
C ALA A 245 9.57 -20.97 5.23
N LEU A 246 10.45 -21.75 5.85
CA LEU A 246 10.77 -23.11 5.40
C LEU A 246 9.57 -24.07 5.49
N ALA A 247 8.64 -23.80 6.41
CA ALA A 247 7.35 -24.49 6.47
C ALA A 247 6.39 -24.09 5.33
N GLY A 248 6.81 -23.17 4.44
CA GLY A 248 6.05 -22.74 3.27
C GLY A 248 5.09 -21.58 3.54
N HIS A 249 5.21 -20.90 4.68
CA HIS A 249 4.37 -19.74 5.02
C HIS A 249 4.90 -18.43 4.41
N ARG A 250 3.98 -17.52 4.10
CA ARG A 250 4.30 -16.11 3.86
C ARG A 250 4.38 -15.42 5.21
N VAL A 251 5.58 -15.08 5.62
CA VAL A 251 5.87 -14.49 6.93
C VAL A 251 6.00 -12.98 6.78
N VAL A 252 5.26 -12.23 7.56
CA VAL A 252 5.48 -10.77 7.70
C VAL A 252 6.12 -10.51 9.07
N ARG A 253 7.31 -9.93 9.06
CA ARG A 253 7.96 -9.34 10.23
C ARG A 253 7.53 -7.88 10.33
N LEU A 254 6.54 -7.59 11.18
CA LEU A 254 6.02 -6.24 11.39
C LEU A 254 6.85 -5.52 12.47
N LYS A 255 7.48 -4.40 12.08
CA LYS A 255 8.37 -3.60 12.94
C LYS A 255 7.83 -2.19 13.10
N GLY A 256 7.99 -1.59 14.27
CA GLY A 256 7.67 -0.17 14.46
C GLY A 256 8.63 0.72 13.67
N GLY A 257 8.14 1.82 13.13
CA GLY A 257 8.92 2.74 12.30
C GLY A 257 9.36 2.10 10.98
N ASP A 258 10.67 2.13 10.74
CA ASP A 258 11.33 1.53 9.56
C ASP A 258 12.22 0.35 9.99
N PRO A 259 12.24 -0.79 9.26
CA PRO A 259 13.02 -1.96 9.62
C PRO A 259 14.53 -1.71 9.71
N TYR A 260 15.05 -0.76 8.93
CA TYR A 260 16.49 -0.49 8.79
C TYR A 260 16.97 0.72 9.59
N VAL A 261 16.07 1.47 10.23
CA VAL A 261 16.45 2.59 11.09
C VAL A 261 16.49 2.13 12.56
N LEU A 262 17.67 1.73 13.03
CA LEU A 262 17.92 1.21 14.39
C LEU A 262 17.00 0.04 14.79
N GLY A 263 16.43 -0.65 13.80
CA GLY A 263 15.45 -1.73 13.97
C GLY A 263 16.03 -3.14 13.82
N ARG A 264 17.35 -3.29 13.58
CA ARG A 264 18.03 -4.58 13.36
C ARG A 264 17.49 -5.41 12.19
N GLY A 265 16.68 -4.82 11.30
CA GLY A 265 16.12 -5.52 10.14
C GLY A 265 17.20 -6.04 9.17
N GLY A 266 18.37 -5.40 9.12
CA GLY A 266 19.51 -5.88 8.34
C GLY A 266 20.00 -7.26 8.80
N GLU A 267 20.11 -7.47 10.12
CA GLU A 267 20.50 -8.76 10.71
C GLU A 267 19.45 -9.85 10.43
N GLU A 268 18.15 -9.50 10.57
CA GLU A 268 17.04 -10.42 10.28
C GLU A 268 17.03 -10.83 8.80
N ALA A 269 17.20 -9.87 7.89
CA ALA A 269 17.25 -10.13 6.45
C ALA A 269 18.44 -11.00 6.04
N GLU A 270 19.62 -10.70 6.57
CA GLU A 270 20.85 -11.44 6.29
C GLU A 270 20.74 -12.88 6.77
N PHE A 271 20.24 -13.08 7.99
CA PHE A 271 20.06 -14.42 8.55
C PHE A 271 19.10 -15.27 7.71
N CYS A 272 17.98 -14.70 7.26
CA CYS A 272 17.03 -15.40 6.39
C CYS A 272 17.68 -15.80 5.05
N ARG A 273 18.43 -14.88 4.40
CA ARG A 273 19.11 -15.18 3.14
C ARG A 273 20.16 -16.28 3.27
N GLN A 274 20.91 -16.29 4.36
CA GLN A 274 21.90 -17.34 4.66
C GLN A 274 21.25 -18.73 4.77
N HIS A 275 19.96 -18.79 5.11
CA HIS A 275 19.19 -20.03 5.18
C HIS A 275 18.34 -20.31 3.93
N GLY A 276 18.62 -19.61 2.81
CA GLY A 276 17.93 -19.83 1.53
C GLY A 276 16.49 -19.31 1.48
N VAL A 277 16.09 -18.44 2.41
CA VAL A 277 14.77 -17.81 2.43
C VAL A 277 14.80 -16.50 1.67
N GLU A 278 13.86 -16.32 0.74
CA GLU A 278 13.67 -15.06 0.02
C GLU A 278 13.14 -13.97 0.96
N VAL A 279 13.79 -12.80 0.94
CA VAL A 279 13.45 -11.68 1.82
C VAL A 279 13.14 -10.44 1.01
N GLU A 280 11.94 -9.91 1.22
CA GLU A 280 11.54 -8.58 0.77
C GLU A 280 11.62 -7.59 1.93
N VAL A 281 12.13 -6.38 1.69
CA VAL A 281 12.16 -5.31 2.69
C VAL A 281 11.28 -4.16 2.21
N VAL A 282 10.28 -3.82 3.03
CA VAL A 282 9.36 -2.71 2.76
C VAL A 282 9.61 -1.62 3.76
N PRO A 283 10.14 -0.47 3.32
CA PRO A 283 10.36 0.68 4.19
C PRO A 283 9.09 1.13 4.91
N GLY A 284 9.25 1.67 6.11
CA GLY A 284 8.19 2.32 6.86
C GLY A 284 8.50 3.79 7.13
N VAL A 285 7.51 4.54 7.59
CA VAL A 285 7.73 5.92 8.04
C VAL A 285 8.46 5.86 9.38
N THR A 286 9.77 6.18 9.35
CA THR A 286 10.60 6.11 10.57
C THR A 286 10.11 7.05 11.66
N SER A 287 10.08 6.57 12.91
CA SER A 287 9.74 7.37 14.10
C SER A 287 10.66 8.57 14.28
N ALA A 288 11.91 8.46 13.80
CA ALA A 288 12.88 9.55 13.91
C ALA A 288 12.43 10.84 13.20
N VAL A 289 11.65 10.73 12.14
CA VAL A 289 11.16 11.89 11.37
C VAL A 289 9.69 12.16 11.65
N SER A 290 8.88 11.12 11.76
CA SER A 290 7.43 11.27 11.90
C SER A 290 7.01 11.71 13.30
N VAL A 291 7.57 11.15 14.35
CA VAL A 291 7.18 11.50 15.74
C VAL A 291 7.46 12.97 16.07
N PRO A 292 8.62 13.57 15.72
CA PRO A 292 8.81 15.01 15.80
C PRO A 292 7.77 15.82 15.04
N ALA A 293 7.41 15.37 13.82
CA ALA A 293 6.41 16.05 13.00
C ALA A 293 5.02 16.09 13.65
N ALA A 294 4.63 15.06 14.41
CA ALA A 294 3.40 15.05 15.19
C ALA A 294 3.33 16.16 16.26
N ALA A 295 4.49 16.65 16.72
CA ALA A 295 4.62 17.80 17.62
C ALA A 295 4.95 19.11 16.88
N GLY A 296 4.85 19.15 15.54
CA GLY A 296 5.20 20.31 14.74
C GLY A 296 6.69 20.67 14.79
N ILE A 297 7.58 19.69 15.06
CA ILE A 297 9.04 19.86 15.06
C ILE A 297 9.59 19.30 13.75
N PRO A 298 10.01 20.14 12.79
CA PRO A 298 10.70 19.66 11.59
C PRO A 298 12.12 19.22 11.96
N VAL A 299 12.61 18.11 11.40
CA VAL A 299 13.99 17.64 11.66
C VAL A 299 15.04 18.47 10.94
N THR A 300 14.66 19.21 9.89
CA THR A 300 15.45 20.23 9.20
C THR A 300 14.59 21.47 8.97
N HIS A 301 15.19 22.66 9.02
CA HIS A 301 14.50 23.91 8.74
C HIS A 301 15.48 24.96 8.21
N ARG A 302 15.08 25.67 7.14
CA ARG A 302 15.91 26.74 6.56
C ARG A 302 16.22 27.80 7.63
N GLY A 303 17.50 28.09 7.82
CA GLY A 303 17.97 29.07 8.82
C GLY A 303 18.19 28.50 10.23
N LEU A 304 17.74 27.24 10.52
CA LEU A 304 17.93 26.60 11.82
C LEU A 304 18.79 25.35 11.76
N ALA A 305 18.43 24.41 10.89
CA ALA A 305 19.17 23.15 10.77
C ALA A 305 19.27 22.70 9.33
N LYS A 306 20.51 22.49 8.85
CA LYS A 306 20.83 22.03 7.50
C LYS A 306 20.85 20.50 7.37
N GLY A 307 20.95 19.82 8.49
CA GLY A 307 21.02 18.36 8.57
C GLY A 307 20.62 17.84 9.93
N PHE A 308 20.49 16.53 10.03
CA PHE A 308 20.18 15.86 11.28
C PHE A 308 20.89 14.52 11.39
N SER A 309 21.12 14.06 12.63
CA SER A 309 21.60 12.73 12.97
C SER A 309 20.54 11.97 13.75
N VAL A 310 20.40 10.68 13.45
CA VAL A 310 19.56 9.73 14.20
C VAL A 310 20.48 8.75 14.90
N VAL A 311 20.40 8.71 16.22
CA VAL A 311 21.25 7.83 17.03
C VAL A 311 20.43 7.14 18.12
N THR A 312 20.96 6.05 18.64
CA THR A 312 20.39 5.41 19.83
C THR A 312 20.89 6.12 21.09
N GLY A 313 20.00 6.32 22.08
CA GLY A 313 20.41 6.85 23.38
C GLY A 313 21.25 5.89 24.23
N HIS A 314 21.55 4.70 23.73
CA HIS A 314 22.39 3.70 24.42
C HIS A 314 23.87 3.79 24.06
N GLU A 315 24.25 4.58 23.06
CA GLU A 315 25.61 4.73 22.58
C GLU A 315 26.24 6.02 23.08
N GLU A 316 27.57 6.10 23.03
CA GLU A 316 28.31 7.30 23.35
C GLU A 316 28.07 8.36 22.26
N LEU A 317 27.63 9.56 22.66
CA LEU A 317 27.25 10.64 21.75
C LEU A 317 28.43 11.60 21.42
N SER A 318 29.66 11.23 21.77
CA SER A 318 30.86 12.06 21.57
C SER A 318 31.17 12.36 20.12
N GLU A 319 30.78 11.47 19.20
CA GLU A 319 31.02 11.62 17.76
C GLU A 319 29.87 12.28 17.00
N VAL A 320 28.75 12.57 17.69
CA VAL A 320 27.60 13.22 17.05
C VAL A 320 27.93 14.70 16.81
N PRO A 321 27.65 15.27 15.62
CA PRO A 321 27.89 16.67 15.33
C PRO A 321 27.18 17.60 16.28
N ALA A 322 27.88 18.17 17.24
CA ALA A 322 27.38 19.11 18.23
C ALA A 322 27.45 20.56 17.69
N ARG A 323 26.58 20.88 16.71
CA ARG A 323 26.55 22.17 16.01
C ARG A 323 25.15 22.79 16.11
N ALA A 324 25.10 24.11 16.18
CA ALA A 324 23.85 24.85 16.26
C ALA A 324 22.94 24.66 15.03
N ASP A 325 23.53 24.43 13.85
CA ASP A 325 22.80 24.22 12.58
C ASP A 325 22.53 22.72 12.27
N HIS A 326 22.52 21.87 13.32
CA HIS A 326 22.31 20.44 13.21
C HIS A 326 21.33 19.92 14.27
N THR A 327 20.39 19.06 13.85
CA THR A 327 19.42 18.44 14.78
C THR A 327 19.90 17.05 15.19
N VAL A 328 19.85 16.74 16.46
CA VAL A 328 20.11 15.39 16.99
C VAL A 328 18.80 14.76 17.42
N ILE A 329 18.55 13.55 16.92
CA ILE A 329 17.35 12.76 17.22
C ILE A 329 17.77 11.51 17.95
N LEU A 330 17.30 11.34 19.19
CA LEU A 330 17.58 10.15 19.97
C LEU A 330 16.37 9.22 19.95
N LEU A 331 16.57 8.00 19.48
CA LEU A 331 15.66 6.89 19.68
C LEU A 331 16.10 6.08 20.89
N MET A 332 15.13 5.46 21.62
CA MET A 332 15.43 4.64 22.81
C MET A 332 16.25 5.36 23.91
N GLY A 333 16.16 6.69 23.98
CA GLY A 333 17.01 7.52 24.83
C GLY A 333 16.43 7.96 26.18
N VAL A 334 15.19 7.60 26.52
CA VAL A 334 14.53 8.11 27.75
C VAL A 334 15.29 7.71 29.01
N GLY A 335 15.73 6.45 29.09
CA GLY A 335 16.44 5.94 30.30
C GLY A 335 17.84 6.53 30.51
N GLN A 336 18.47 7.06 29.47
CA GLN A 336 19.80 7.69 29.51
C GLN A 336 19.76 9.18 29.18
N LEU A 337 18.61 9.83 29.27
CA LEU A 337 18.44 11.22 28.85
C LEU A 337 19.42 12.18 29.55
N ARG A 338 19.65 12.01 30.84
CA ARG A 338 20.56 12.82 31.63
C ARG A 338 22.02 12.69 31.15
N ASP A 339 22.46 11.46 30.93
CA ASP A 339 23.81 11.15 30.41
C ASP A 339 24.01 11.62 28.98
N SER A 340 22.99 11.45 28.15
CA SER A 340 22.95 11.90 26.76
C SER A 340 23.06 13.44 26.69
N ALA A 341 22.28 14.17 27.52
CA ALA A 341 22.33 15.61 27.58
C ALA A 341 23.71 16.12 28.05
N ALA A 342 24.27 15.48 29.09
CA ALA A 342 25.61 15.82 29.59
C ALA A 342 26.68 15.52 28.51
N SER A 343 26.59 14.42 27.78
CA SER A 343 27.51 14.08 26.70
C SER A 343 27.50 15.11 25.57
N LEU A 344 26.33 15.51 25.11
CA LEU A 344 26.16 16.53 24.06
C LEU A 344 26.65 17.91 24.52
N GLY A 345 26.44 18.26 25.81
CA GLY A 345 27.01 19.47 26.42
C GLY A 345 28.53 19.45 26.40
N ARG A 346 29.16 18.35 26.77
CA ARG A 346 30.65 18.19 26.67
C ARG A 346 31.14 18.24 25.22
N ALA A 347 30.33 17.77 24.27
CA ALA A 347 30.64 17.85 22.84
C ALA A 347 30.49 19.26 22.25
N GLY A 348 29.97 20.23 23.03
CA GLY A 348 29.94 21.65 22.68
C GLY A 348 28.57 22.26 22.42
N LEU A 349 27.46 21.52 22.61
CA LEU A 349 26.14 22.11 22.54
C LEU A 349 25.88 23.03 23.77
N PRO A 350 25.39 24.26 23.56
CA PRO A 350 25.05 25.17 24.67
C PRO A 350 23.99 24.57 25.61
N ALA A 351 24.09 24.86 26.92
CA ALA A 351 23.12 24.43 27.93
C ALA A 351 21.68 24.84 27.59
N GLY A 352 21.51 26.02 26.97
CA GLY A 352 20.22 26.55 26.50
C GLY A 352 19.71 25.98 25.18
N THR A 353 20.37 24.97 24.58
CA THR A 353 19.88 24.31 23.33
C THR A 353 18.51 23.71 23.59
N PRO A 354 17.49 24.02 22.77
CA PRO A 354 16.14 23.47 22.93
C PRO A 354 16.10 21.96 22.75
N VAL A 355 15.30 21.31 23.59
CA VAL A 355 15.04 19.88 23.54
C VAL A 355 13.54 19.62 23.60
N GLY A 356 13.02 18.81 22.71
CA GLY A 356 11.64 18.33 22.72
C GLY A 356 11.59 16.82 22.87
N ILE A 357 10.73 16.34 23.74
CA ILE A 357 10.41 14.90 23.89
C ILE A 357 8.98 14.70 23.44
N VAL A 358 8.77 13.79 22.51
CA VAL A 358 7.45 13.44 22.01
C VAL A 358 7.18 11.98 22.34
N GLU A 359 6.25 11.76 23.25
CA GLU A 359 5.78 10.44 23.67
C GLU A 359 4.56 10.03 22.85
N ASN A 360 4.47 8.76 22.50
CA ASN A 360 3.30 8.18 21.80
C ASN A 360 2.87 9.00 20.56
N GLY A 361 3.81 9.48 19.77
CA GLY A 361 3.52 10.30 18.60
C GLY A 361 2.52 9.64 17.67
N TYR A 362 1.53 10.41 17.19
CA TYR A 362 0.38 9.94 16.38
C TYR A 362 -0.61 9.02 17.10
N LEU A 363 -0.48 8.82 18.40
CA LEU A 363 -1.47 8.07 19.18
C LEU A 363 -2.34 9.03 20.01
N PRO A 364 -3.55 8.63 20.42
CA PRO A 364 -4.46 9.49 21.19
C PRO A 364 -3.88 10.02 22.52
N ASN A 365 -2.91 9.30 23.08
CA ASN A 365 -2.21 9.64 24.32
C ASN A 365 -0.87 10.34 24.09
N GLN A 366 -0.67 10.99 22.93
CA GLN A 366 0.53 11.76 22.67
C GLN A 366 0.76 12.85 23.72
N ARG A 367 1.99 12.96 24.21
CA ARG A 367 2.44 14.03 25.10
C ARG A 367 3.72 14.67 24.57
N VAL A 368 3.90 15.96 24.87
CA VAL A 368 5.09 16.71 24.45
C VAL A 368 5.66 17.42 25.66
N THR A 369 6.95 17.18 25.92
CA THR A 369 7.72 17.88 26.98
C THR A 369 8.82 18.67 26.29
N ILE A 370 8.91 19.98 26.57
CA ILE A 370 9.92 20.87 25.98
C ILE A 370 10.72 21.57 27.09
N GLY A 371 12.03 21.54 26.96
CA GLY A 371 12.98 22.19 27.84
C GLY A 371 14.26 22.58 27.11
N THR A 372 15.32 22.77 27.86
CA THR A 372 16.68 22.97 27.34
C THR A 372 17.54 21.75 27.62
N LEU A 373 18.72 21.69 27.01
CA LEU A 373 19.67 20.61 27.26
C LEU A 373 20.01 20.46 28.74
N GLU A 374 20.04 21.59 29.48
CA GLU A 374 20.28 21.63 30.93
C GLU A 374 19.08 21.14 31.76
N THR A 375 17.85 21.45 31.36
CA THR A 375 16.65 21.25 32.19
C THR A 375 15.81 20.03 31.80
N ILE A 376 16.01 19.49 30.63
CA ILE A 376 15.11 18.50 30.07
C ILE A 376 15.04 17.17 30.84
N ALA A 377 16.16 16.77 31.46
CA ALA A 377 16.21 15.54 32.24
C ALA A 377 15.32 15.63 33.48
N ASP A 378 15.42 16.75 34.21
CA ASP A 378 14.60 17.00 35.42
C ASP A 378 13.12 17.15 35.06
N GLN A 379 12.84 17.86 33.96
CA GLN A 379 11.47 18.03 33.47
C GLN A 379 10.85 16.69 33.01
N ALA A 380 11.61 15.84 32.35
CA ALA A 380 11.18 14.53 31.94
C ALA A 380 10.87 13.62 33.13
N GLU A 381 11.70 13.65 34.16
CA GLU A 381 11.49 12.92 35.41
C GLU A 381 10.24 13.42 36.15
N ALA A 382 10.10 14.73 36.30
CA ALA A 382 8.92 15.35 36.93
C ALA A 382 7.61 15.07 36.16
N ALA A 383 7.65 15.03 34.84
CA ALA A 383 6.51 14.72 34.00
C ALA A 383 6.23 13.22 33.88
N GLY A 384 7.09 12.35 34.39
CA GLY A 384 6.99 10.91 34.27
C GLY A 384 7.05 10.46 32.80
N VAL A 385 8.00 11.01 32.03
CA VAL A 385 8.19 10.64 30.62
C VAL A 385 8.54 9.17 30.50
N ALA A 386 7.85 8.48 29.56
CA ALA A 386 8.00 7.04 29.36
C ALA A 386 8.11 6.67 27.88
N ASN A 387 8.63 5.48 27.61
CA ASN A 387 8.66 4.91 26.26
C ASN A 387 7.25 4.43 25.82
N PRO A 388 6.92 4.53 24.53
CA PRO A 388 7.77 4.97 23.42
C PRO A 388 7.86 6.50 23.31
N ALA A 389 9.06 7.01 23.12
CA ALA A 389 9.30 8.45 22.94
C ALA A 389 10.49 8.70 21.99
N VAL A 390 10.44 9.84 21.31
CA VAL A 390 11.52 10.36 20.48
C VAL A 390 11.98 11.70 21.09
N ILE A 391 13.29 11.87 21.20
CA ILE A 391 13.91 13.08 21.74
C ILE A 391 14.54 13.84 20.59
N VAL A 392 14.23 15.14 20.47
CA VAL A 392 14.76 16.03 19.43
C VAL A 392 15.54 17.15 20.11
N ILE A 393 16.80 17.32 19.71
CA ILE A 393 17.71 18.30 20.28
C ILE A 393 18.18 19.25 19.17
N GLY A 394 17.95 20.55 19.36
CA GLY A 394 18.34 21.58 18.40
C GLY A 394 17.30 22.69 18.23
N ASP A 395 17.70 23.74 17.55
CA ASP A 395 16.89 24.95 17.34
C ASP A 395 15.57 24.74 16.60
N VAL A 396 15.42 23.63 15.89
CA VAL A 396 14.15 23.24 15.24
C VAL A 396 13.00 23.07 16.22
N VAL A 397 13.28 22.78 17.49
CA VAL A 397 12.26 22.67 18.56
C VAL A 397 11.53 23.98 18.78
N ARG A 398 12.17 25.13 18.51
CA ARG A 398 11.57 26.49 18.61
C ARG A 398 10.36 26.68 17.68
N VAL A 399 10.29 25.92 16.57
CA VAL A 399 9.20 26.01 15.59
C VAL A 399 7.92 25.34 16.10
N SER A 400 8.04 24.44 17.07
CA SER A 400 6.89 23.70 17.61
C SER A 400 5.82 24.64 18.18
N PRO A 401 4.52 24.36 17.93
CA PRO A 401 3.42 25.05 18.61
C PRO A 401 3.44 24.86 20.13
N PHE A 402 4.06 23.78 20.61
CA PHE A 402 4.22 23.47 22.03
C PHE A 402 5.41 24.18 22.66
N ALA A 403 6.28 24.86 21.88
CA ALA A 403 7.43 25.56 22.39
C ALA A 403 6.98 26.77 23.23
N PRO A 404 7.54 26.97 24.47
CA PRO A 404 7.27 28.13 25.27
C PRO A 404 7.56 29.45 24.53
N SER A 405 6.82 30.52 24.85
CA SER A 405 6.94 31.79 24.12
C SER A 405 8.36 32.39 24.17
N HIS A 406 9.11 32.15 25.21
CA HIS A 406 10.50 32.60 25.33
C HIS A 406 11.49 31.82 24.45
N PHE A 407 11.09 30.67 23.87
CA PHE A 407 11.86 29.95 22.86
C PHE A 407 11.60 30.49 21.46
N LYS A 408 10.46 31.14 21.25
CA LYS A 408 10.09 31.70 19.94
C LYS A 408 10.83 33.03 19.80
N THR A 409 11.98 33.04 19.11
CA THR A 409 12.62 34.31 18.74
C THR A 409 11.71 35.05 17.77
N ALA A 410 11.43 36.35 18.06
CA ALA A 410 10.82 37.25 17.09
C ALA A 410 11.71 37.27 15.82
N ASP A 411 11.10 37.10 14.62
CA ASP A 411 11.69 37.25 13.30
C ASP A 411 12.38 36.02 12.64
N TYR A 412 11.58 35.02 12.25
CA TYR A 412 11.93 34.21 11.06
C TYR A 412 11.32 34.77 9.75
N SER A 413 10.61 35.93 9.80
CA SER A 413 9.85 36.45 8.66
C SER A 413 10.63 37.43 7.75
N THR A 414 11.89 37.80 8.05
CA THR A 414 12.54 38.94 7.38
C THR A 414 13.82 38.65 6.61
N THR A 415 14.18 37.39 6.31
CA THR A 415 15.27 37.13 5.37
C THR A 415 14.82 36.33 4.15
N SER A 416 13.76 36.77 3.49
CA SER A 416 13.56 36.44 2.07
C SER A 416 14.28 37.50 1.24
N PRO A 417 15.33 37.17 0.49
CA PRO A 417 15.80 38.06 -0.55
C PRO A 417 14.69 38.18 -1.60
N ASN A 418 14.35 39.43 -1.92
CA ASN A 418 13.44 39.90 -2.94
C ASN A 418 13.23 38.92 -4.10
N VAL A 419 12.13 38.20 -4.12
CA VAL A 419 11.64 37.50 -5.32
C VAL A 419 10.77 38.50 -6.05
N PRO A 420 11.10 38.92 -7.30
CA PRO A 420 10.26 39.81 -8.09
C PRO A 420 8.90 39.13 -8.32
N ARG A 421 7.82 39.84 -7.98
CA ARG A 421 6.46 39.43 -8.35
C ARG A 421 6.33 39.32 -9.85
N VAL A 422 6.10 38.16 -10.39
CA VAL A 422 5.68 37.94 -11.77
C VAL A 422 4.25 38.48 -11.88
N PRO A 423 3.94 39.41 -12.80
CA PRO A 423 2.57 39.89 -12.98
C PRO A 423 1.70 38.73 -13.54
N ALA A 424 0.51 38.58 -12.95
CA ALA A 424 -0.52 37.69 -13.46
C ALA A 424 -0.92 38.09 -14.90
N ARG A 425 -0.94 37.10 -15.78
CA ARG A 425 -1.61 37.20 -17.09
C ARG A 425 -2.96 36.52 -17.03
#